data_1203bddb3482fbbf732411734fbbba84
#
_entry.id   1203bddb3482fbbf732411734fbbba84
#
_cell.length_a   1.000
_cell.length_b   1.000
_cell.length_c   1.000
_cell.angle_alpha   90.00
_cell.angle_beta   90.00
_cell.angle_gamma   90.00
#
_symmetry.space_group_name_H-M   'P 1'
#
loop_
_entity.id
_entity.type
_entity.pdbx_description
1 polymer ?
#
loop_
_entity_poly.entity_id
_entity_poly.type
_entity_poly.pdbx_seq_one_letter_code
_entity_poly.pdbx_strand_id
1 'polypeptide(L)'
;MLVRWLSIAIALLAYYAWNLKHAIQAQLLPKRLPPLFSAGGKCQLIQEKKMSSQFRFCEDGLVLVPGISIFSCDPNRHEWNTVMGPMLDPSRRGRLWALHYTSTTTEKPYPLELIKFPANADFHPLGIELVPSDSTGASRLLVINHRRQNTTIEVFRIQLDPHSVSLAHEATLTHTSFVAPNAIAAISPTEFFLSHDHYFTRRMPWPWNKILPPLETFLALPLGRVDLISFDARPGKGVRKFQTIARNIAFANGVAVSADGSTLAIASTTRAEVQLYSKNETSVKFVSSVRVPFSVDNIAFAGDQLLAAGHPYLPEFMALVKRKSNRAPSYVSTISPRQTGLGESWLARISAGANVTTAFMSDGSFLGTSSGAFVDLETRTMFVVALYGSGVAKCDHVV
;
A
#
# COMPACT_ATOMS: atom_id res chain seq x y z
N MET A 1 22.72 29.60 -31.62
CA MET A 1 21.37 29.13 -31.18
C MET A 1 21.44 27.81 -30.40
N LEU A 2 22.09 26.79 -30.91
CA LEU A 2 22.21 25.46 -30.28
C LEU A 2 22.79 25.51 -28.84
N VAL A 3 23.88 26.26 -28.62
CA VAL A 3 24.52 26.40 -27.30
C VAL A 3 23.59 27.01 -26.25
N ARG A 4 22.76 27.99 -26.61
CA ARG A 4 21.76 28.58 -25.68
C ARG A 4 20.67 27.57 -25.27
N TRP A 5 20.17 26.76 -26.22
CA TRP A 5 19.19 25.72 -25.92
C TRP A 5 19.79 24.63 -25.05
N LEU A 6 21.05 24.25 -25.29
CA LEU A 6 21.75 23.27 -24.47
C LEU A 6 21.95 23.78 -23.04
N SER A 7 22.33 25.05 -22.86
CA SER A 7 22.49 25.67 -21.55
C SER A 7 21.15 25.74 -20.76
N ILE A 8 20.07 26.08 -21.45
CA ILE A 8 18.74 26.10 -20.84
C ILE A 8 18.32 24.67 -20.41
N ALA A 9 18.53 23.67 -21.27
CA ALA A 9 18.21 22.26 -20.94
C ALA A 9 19.01 21.76 -19.75
N ILE A 10 20.30 22.07 -19.67
CA ILE A 10 21.17 21.73 -18.53
C ILE A 10 20.67 22.40 -17.23
N ALA A 11 20.32 23.69 -17.30
CA ALA A 11 19.79 24.43 -16.16
C ALA A 11 18.46 23.84 -15.65
N LEU A 12 17.56 23.47 -16.55
CA LEU A 12 16.28 22.80 -16.20
C LEU A 12 16.53 21.44 -15.61
N LEU A 13 17.44 20.63 -16.14
CA LEU A 13 17.79 19.34 -15.58
C LEU A 13 18.42 19.46 -14.19
N ALA A 14 19.32 20.43 -13.99
CA ALA A 14 19.95 20.71 -12.72
C ALA A 14 18.91 21.15 -11.67
N TYR A 15 17.99 22.03 -12.05
CA TYR A 15 16.88 22.46 -11.19
C TYR A 15 15.96 21.28 -10.85
N TYR A 16 15.63 20.43 -11.80
CA TYR A 16 14.83 19.25 -11.57
C TYR A 16 15.52 18.26 -10.63
N ALA A 17 16.80 17.96 -10.86
CA ALA A 17 17.61 17.11 -9.99
C ALA A 17 17.73 17.68 -8.56
N TRP A 18 17.86 19.01 -8.43
CA TRP A 18 17.87 19.68 -7.14
C TRP A 18 16.56 19.46 -6.36
N ASN A 19 15.42 19.58 -7.03
CA ASN A 19 14.11 19.32 -6.41
C ASN A 19 13.92 17.84 -6.02
N LEU A 20 14.60 16.91 -6.69
CA LEU A 20 14.58 15.49 -6.36
C LEU A 20 15.70 15.06 -5.39
N LYS A 21 16.57 15.99 -4.95
CA LYS A 21 17.73 15.67 -4.10
C LYS A 21 17.37 14.79 -2.90
N HIS A 22 16.29 15.13 -2.18
CA HIS A 22 15.83 14.34 -1.05
C HIS A 22 15.45 12.92 -1.49
N ALA A 23 14.65 12.78 -2.54
CA ALA A 23 14.20 11.49 -3.05
C ALA A 23 15.39 10.63 -3.53
N ILE A 24 16.36 11.23 -4.23
CA ILE A 24 17.60 10.56 -4.65
C ILE A 24 18.37 10.05 -3.44
N GLN A 25 18.55 10.89 -2.40
CA GLN A 25 19.24 10.50 -1.18
C GLN A 25 18.48 9.40 -0.42
N ALA A 26 17.15 9.52 -0.33
CA ALA A 26 16.30 8.56 0.37
C ALA A 26 16.29 7.18 -0.28
N GLN A 27 16.47 7.08 -1.59
CA GLN A 27 16.23 5.86 -2.37
C GLN A 27 17.51 5.23 -2.95
N LEU A 28 18.50 6.04 -3.32
CA LEU A 28 19.67 5.57 -4.07
C LEU A 28 20.95 5.51 -3.25
N LEU A 29 21.00 6.15 -2.08
CA LEU A 29 22.15 6.03 -1.20
C LEU A 29 22.03 4.80 -0.31
N PRO A 30 23.05 3.93 -0.24
CA PRO A 30 23.04 2.76 0.61
C PRO A 30 22.97 3.16 2.08
N LYS A 31 22.21 2.39 2.86
CA LYS A 31 22.01 2.60 4.28
C LYS A 31 22.54 1.40 5.07
N ARG A 32 23.25 1.67 6.16
CA ARG A 32 23.62 0.63 7.12
C ARG A 32 22.46 0.42 8.08
N LEU A 33 21.67 -0.60 7.83
CA LEU A 33 20.53 -0.96 8.66
C LEU A 33 20.89 -2.17 9.54
N PRO A 34 20.34 -2.28 10.76
CA PRO A 34 20.51 -3.46 11.60
C PRO A 34 19.73 -4.65 11.02
N PRO A 35 20.07 -5.88 11.42
CA PRO A 35 19.23 -7.05 11.10
C PRO A 35 17.77 -6.88 11.49
N LEU A 36 17.55 -6.29 12.66
CA LEU A 36 16.22 -5.93 13.17
C LEU A 36 16.31 -4.75 14.14
N PHE A 37 15.39 -3.80 13.98
CA PHE A 37 15.06 -2.75 14.95
C PHE A 37 13.56 -2.61 15.04
N SER A 38 13.02 -2.47 16.24
CA SER A 38 11.63 -2.11 16.51
C SER A 38 11.58 -1.13 17.68
N ALA A 39 10.83 -0.05 17.53
CA ALA A 39 10.73 0.98 18.56
C ALA A 39 9.95 0.52 19.81
N GLY A 40 9.05 -0.44 19.67
CA GLY A 40 8.10 -0.80 20.72
C GLY A 40 8.36 -2.12 21.44
N GLY A 41 9.17 -3.02 20.89
CA GLY A 41 9.31 -4.32 21.54
C GLY A 41 9.85 -5.45 20.67
N LYS A 42 9.58 -6.67 21.09
CA LYS A 42 10.01 -7.87 20.38
C LYS A 42 9.17 -8.08 19.13
N CYS A 43 9.83 -8.37 18.03
CA CYS A 43 9.19 -8.82 16.79
C CYS A 43 9.42 -10.31 16.57
N GLN A 44 8.43 -10.97 16.01
CA GLN A 44 8.52 -12.34 15.52
C GLN A 44 8.10 -12.38 14.04
N LEU A 45 8.72 -13.28 13.28
CA LEU A 45 8.35 -13.51 11.90
C LEU A 45 7.27 -14.61 11.85
N ILE A 46 6.05 -14.22 11.46
CA ILE A 46 4.97 -15.16 11.21
C ILE A 46 5.12 -15.69 9.79
N GLN A 47 5.42 -16.97 9.68
CA GLN A 47 5.63 -17.64 8.39
C GLN A 47 5.25 -19.12 8.46
N GLU A 48 4.88 -19.69 7.33
CA GLU A 48 4.79 -21.15 7.22
C GLU A 48 6.16 -21.77 6.98
N LYS A 49 6.52 -22.78 7.77
CA LYS A 49 7.84 -23.45 7.69
C LYS A 49 8.05 -24.30 6.44
N LYS A 50 7.03 -24.50 5.59
CA LYS A 50 7.12 -25.33 4.38
C LYS A 50 7.65 -24.51 3.19
N MET A 51 8.56 -25.07 2.41
CA MET A 51 9.04 -24.44 1.15
C MET A 51 7.94 -24.17 0.14
N SER A 52 6.81 -24.88 0.23
CA SER A 52 5.59 -24.67 -0.58
C SER A 52 4.65 -23.64 0.00
N SER A 53 5.08 -22.86 1.02
CA SER A 53 4.24 -21.87 1.69
C SER A 53 3.57 -20.94 0.70
N GLN A 54 2.27 -20.77 0.88
CA GLN A 54 1.45 -19.82 0.14
C GLN A 54 1.31 -18.48 0.93
N PHE A 55 1.61 -18.47 2.24
CA PHE A 55 1.61 -17.28 3.09
C PHE A 55 2.94 -16.55 2.95
N ARG A 56 3.12 -15.87 1.84
CA ARG A 56 4.29 -15.06 1.51
C ARG A 56 3.95 -14.01 0.47
N PHE A 57 4.82 -13.01 0.34
CA PHE A 57 4.62 -11.89 -0.57
C PHE A 57 3.30 -11.18 -0.30
N CYS A 58 3.07 -10.90 1.01
CA CYS A 58 1.90 -10.21 1.48
C CYS A 58 2.15 -8.71 1.34
N GLU A 59 1.49 -8.10 0.37
CA GLU A 59 1.73 -6.71 0.03
C GLU A 59 0.99 -5.76 0.96
N ASP A 60 -0.22 -6.15 1.41
CA ASP A 60 -1.06 -5.34 2.26
C ASP A 60 -1.72 -6.18 3.37
N GLY A 61 -2.24 -5.49 4.38
CA GLY A 61 -2.97 -6.12 5.49
C GLY A 61 -3.67 -5.08 6.35
N LEU A 62 -4.62 -5.55 7.14
CA LEU A 62 -5.41 -4.71 8.04
C LEU A 62 -5.86 -5.49 9.29
N VAL A 63 -6.25 -4.75 10.31
CA VAL A 63 -6.95 -5.30 11.48
C VAL A 63 -8.44 -5.43 11.13
N LEU A 64 -8.97 -6.64 11.17
CA LEU A 64 -10.40 -6.88 10.94
C LEU A 64 -11.22 -6.50 12.17
N VAL A 65 -10.82 -7.06 13.29
CA VAL A 65 -11.27 -6.72 14.66
C VAL A 65 -10.09 -6.92 15.59
N PRO A 66 -10.09 -6.36 16.79
CA PRO A 66 -9.00 -6.57 17.75
C PRO A 66 -8.68 -8.06 17.90
N GLY A 67 -7.40 -8.40 17.70
CA GLY A 67 -6.94 -9.80 17.77
C GLY A 67 -7.05 -10.62 16.49
N ILE A 68 -7.62 -10.07 15.41
CA ILE A 68 -7.71 -10.74 14.10
C ILE A 68 -7.28 -9.80 12.98
N SER A 69 -6.31 -10.22 12.18
CA SER A 69 -5.85 -9.48 10.99
C SER A 69 -6.05 -10.27 9.70
N ILE A 70 -6.25 -9.54 8.60
CA ILE A 70 -6.31 -10.08 7.23
C ILE A 70 -5.10 -9.60 6.45
N PHE A 71 -4.58 -10.48 5.58
CA PHE A 71 -3.41 -10.20 4.73
C PHE A 71 -3.71 -10.57 3.27
N SER A 72 -3.25 -9.72 2.37
CA SER A 72 -3.30 -9.90 0.92
C SER A 72 -1.97 -10.46 0.42
N CYS A 73 -1.91 -11.74 0.06
CA CYS A 73 -0.66 -12.43 -0.29
C CYS A 73 -0.75 -13.04 -1.70
N ASP A 74 0.28 -12.79 -2.51
CA ASP A 74 0.40 -13.39 -3.84
C ASP A 74 1.76 -14.06 -4.05
N PRO A 75 1.88 -15.37 -3.80
CA PRO A 75 3.13 -16.11 -3.98
C PRO A 75 3.60 -16.17 -5.43
N ASN A 76 2.77 -15.74 -6.38
CA ASN A 76 3.08 -15.64 -7.80
C ASN A 76 3.67 -14.29 -8.23
N ARG A 77 3.91 -13.37 -7.32
CA ARG A 77 4.33 -11.99 -7.61
C ARG A 77 5.60 -11.88 -8.46
N HIS A 78 6.48 -12.86 -8.42
CA HIS A 78 7.64 -12.91 -9.31
C HIS A 78 7.33 -13.25 -10.76
N GLU A 79 6.17 -13.85 -11.05
CA GLU A 79 5.72 -14.20 -12.40
C GLU A 79 4.63 -13.23 -12.89
N TRP A 80 3.85 -12.68 -11.95
CA TRP A 80 2.76 -11.77 -12.25
C TRP A 80 2.80 -10.54 -11.35
N ASN A 81 3.28 -9.44 -11.89
CA ASN A 81 3.31 -8.14 -11.22
C ASN A 81 3.01 -7.03 -12.24
N THR A 82 1.85 -6.41 -12.13
CA THR A 82 1.37 -5.41 -13.09
C THR A 82 2.05 -4.05 -12.93
N VAL A 83 2.64 -3.78 -11.76
CA VAL A 83 3.36 -2.53 -11.46
C VAL A 83 4.81 -2.62 -11.91
N MET A 84 5.60 -3.50 -11.29
CA MET A 84 7.04 -3.61 -11.54
C MET A 84 7.37 -4.53 -12.72
N GLY A 85 6.45 -5.45 -13.06
CA GLY A 85 6.71 -6.59 -13.92
C GLY A 85 7.50 -7.69 -13.19
N PRO A 86 7.68 -8.87 -13.81
CA PRO A 86 7.14 -9.23 -15.11
C PRO A 86 5.64 -9.54 -15.12
N MET A 87 5.07 -9.66 -16.30
CA MET A 87 3.73 -10.21 -16.54
C MET A 87 3.89 -11.44 -17.44
N LEU A 88 4.21 -12.59 -16.84
CA LEU A 88 4.52 -13.84 -17.54
C LEU A 88 3.38 -14.84 -17.40
N ASP A 89 3.18 -15.37 -16.20
CA ASP A 89 2.21 -16.40 -15.93
C ASP A 89 1.27 -16.03 -14.75
N PRO A 90 0.00 -15.71 -15.01
CA PRO A 90 -1.00 -15.44 -13.99
C PRO A 90 -1.73 -16.71 -13.49
N SER A 91 -1.30 -17.91 -13.83
CA SER A 91 -2.05 -19.14 -13.55
C SER A 91 -2.10 -19.48 -12.05
N ARG A 92 -1.07 -19.11 -11.28
CA ARG A 92 -1.04 -19.34 -9.82
C ARG A 92 -1.71 -18.18 -9.11
N ARG A 93 -2.80 -18.51 -8.42
CA ARG A 93 -3.60 -17.51 -7.69
C ARG A 93 -2.94 -17.10 -6.38
N GLY A 94 -3.06 -15.83 -6.03
CA GLY A 94 -2.88 -15.32 -4.69
C GLY A 94 -4.01 -15.73 -3.75
N ARG A 95 -3.93 -15.33 -2.49
CA ARG A 95 -4.90 -15.65 -1.44
C ARG A 95 -5.01 -14.50 -0.44
N LEU A 96 -6.18 -14.43 0.20
CA LEU A 96 -6.35 -13.69 1.44
C LEU A 96 -6.16 -14.67 2.61
N TRP A 97 -5.54 -14.18 3.66
CA TRP A 97 -5.21 -14.96 4.84
C TRP A 97 -5.71 -14.25 6.09
N ALA A 98 -6.11 -15.00 7.10
CA ALA A 98 -6.38 -14.45 8.43
C ALA A 98 -5.41 -15.01 9.46
N LEU A 99 -5.20 -14.23 10.53
CA LEU A 99 -4.39 -14.60 11.69
C LEU A 99 -5.11 -14.17 12.95
N HIS A 100 -5.37 -15.12 13.86
CA HIS A 100 -5.76 -14.84 15.23
C HIS A 100 -4.50 -14.77 16.07
N TYR A 101 -4.26 -13.66 16.77
CA TYR A 101 -3.00 -13.41 17.50
C TYR A 101 -3.15 -13.07 18.98
N THR A 102 -4.36 -13.18 19.53
CA THR A 102 -4.62 -13.07 20.97
C THR A 102 -4.88 -14.41 21.65
N SER A 103 -4.90 -15.50 20.87
CA SER A 103 -5.12 -16.84 21.38
C SER A 103 -3.85 -17.40 22.03
N THR A 104 -4.00 -18.15 23.13
CA THR A 104 -2.91 -18.90 23.76
C THR A 104 -2.42 -20.10 22.96
N THR A 105 -3.10 -20.44 21.86
CA THR A 105 -2.69 -21.46 20.89
C THR A 105 -1.72 -20.85 19.86
N THR A 106 -0.89 -21.70 19.27
CA THR A 106 0.09 -21.28 18.25
C THR A 106 -0.56 -20.43 17.16
N GLU A 107 -0.12 -19.18 17.05
CA GLU A 107 -0.52 -18.22 16.01
C GLU A 107 -0.13 -18.77 14.64
N LYS A 108 -1.12 -19.26 13.89
CA LYS A 108 -0.92 -19.78 12.53
C LYS A 108 -1.84 -19.05 11.56
N PRO A 109 -1.30 -18.48 10.49
CA PRO A 109 -2.14 -17.93 9.44
C PRO A 109 -2.90 -19.06 8.74
N TYR A 110 -4.14 -18.80 8.34
CA TYR A 110 -4.94 -19.72 7.56
C TYR A 110 -5.57 -19.00 6.36
N PRO A 111 -5.71 -19.69 5.21
CA PRO A 111 -6.30 -19.09 4.03
C PRO A 111 -7.81 -18.88 4.23
N LEU A 112 -8.29 -17.71 3.80
CA LEU A 112 -9.72 -17.40 3.84
C LEU A 112 -10.45 -18.13 2.70
N GLU A 113 -11.63 -18.66 3.02
CA GLU A 113 -12.56 -19.19 2.04
C GLU A 113 -13.24 -18.03 1.29
N LEU A 114 -13.23 -18.08 -0.05
CA LEU A 114 -13.92 -17.13 -0.91
C LEU A 114 -15.21 -17.76 -1.46
N ILE A 115 -16.30 -17.61 -0.68
CA ILE A 115 -17.61 -18.18 -1.01
C ILE A 115 -18.18 -17.45 -2.23
N LYS A 116 -18.74 -18.19 -3.22
CA LYS A 116 -19.30 -17.68 -4.47
C LYS A 116 -18.30 -16.94 -5.39
N PHE A 117 -17.01 -16.89 -5.07
CA PHE A 117 -16.00 -16.39 -6.00
C PHE A 117 -15.58 -17.52 -6.95
N PRO A 118 -15.56 -17.30 -8.27
CA PRO A 118 -15.30 -18.40 -9.22
C PRO A 118 -13.93 -19.06 -9.00
N ALA A 119 -13.92 -20.38 -8.87
CA ALA A 119 -12.69 -21.13 -8.55
C ALA A 119 -11.60 -21.00 -9.63
N ASN A 120 -11.98 -20.73 -10.88
CA ASN A 120 -11.07 -20.55 -12.02
C ASN A 120 -10.79 -19.07 -12.37
N ALA A 121 -11.34 -18.10 -11.61
CA ALA A 121 -11.07 -16.70 -11.86
C ALA A 121 -9.63 -16.35 -11.46
N ASP A 122 -8.97 -15.50 -12.23
CA ASP A 122 -7.69 -14.92 -11.83
C ASP A 122 -7.86 -14.16 -10.51
N PHE A 123 -6.95 -14.39 -9.56
CA PHE A 123 -6.97 -13.70 -8.29
C PHE A 123 -5.54 -13.35 -7.84
N HIS A 124 -5.17 -12.09 -8.05
CA HIS A 124 -3.88 -11.52 -7.70
C HIS A 124 -4.12 -10.31 -6.81
N PRO A 125 -4.41 -10.54 -5.50
CA PRO A 125 -4.78 -9.47 -4.60
C PRO A 125 -3.57 -8.57 -4.31
N LEU A 126 -3.85 -7.25 -4.22
CA LEU A 126 -2.90 -6.20 -3.86
C LEU A 126 -3.46 -5.44 -2.65
N GLY A 127 -3.78 -4.16 -2.79
CA GLY A 127 -4.38 -3.36 -1.73
C GLY A 127 -5.72 -3.90 -1.27
N ILE A 128 -5.95 -3.88 0.04
CA ILE A 128 -7.21 -4.30 0.68
C ILE A 128 -7.70 -3.24 1.65
N GLU A 129 -9.02 -3.11 1.78
CA GLU A 129 -9.61 -2.11 2.69
C GLU A 129 -10.92 -2.59 3.28
N LEU A 130 -11.07 -2.32 4.58
CA LEU A 130 -12.30 -2.59 5.32
C LEU A 130 -13.29 -1.45 5.12
N VAL A 131 -14.45 -1.75 4.56
CA VAL A 131 -15.53 -0.77 4.39
C VAL A 131 -16.34 -0.68 5.67
N PRO A 132 -16.63 0.53 6.19
CA PRO A 132 -17.52 0.71 7.32
C PRO A 132 -18.86 -0.03 7.13
N SER A 133 -19.42 -0.55 8.22
CA SER A 133 -20.70 -1.25 8.19
C SER A 133 -21.81 -0.36 7.63
N ASP A 134 -22.62 -0.93 6.76
CA ASP A 134 -23.83 -0.26 6.28
C ASP A 134 -24.99 -0.33 7.29
N SER A 135 -26.16 0.20 6.93
CA SER A 135 -27.37 0.19 7.75
C SER A 135 -27.86 -1.22 8.13
N THR A 136 -27.36 -2.27 7.45
CA THR A 136 -27.67 -3.67 7.76
C THR A 136 -26.67 -4.29 8.73
N GLY A 137 -25.65 -3.54 9.16
CA GLY A 137 -24.54 -4.03 9.99
C GLY A 137 -23.52 -4.89 9.24
N ALA A 138 -23.64 -4.99 7.91
CA ALA A 138 -22.73 -5.80 7.10
C ALA A 138 -21.40 -5.08 6.88
N SER A 139 -20.31 -5.68 7.32
CA SER A 139 -18.94 -5.25 6.99
C SER A 139 -18.49 -5.86 5.67
N ARG A 140 -17.78 -5.09 4.86
CA ARG A 140 -17.25 -5.54 3.58
C ARG A 140 -15.75 -5.35 3.51
N LEU A 141 -15.11 -6.21 2.72
CA LEU A 141 -13.71 -6.08 2.32
C LEU A 141 -13.65 -5.75 0.83
N LEU A 142 -12.98 -4.67 0.48
CA LEU A 142 -12.58 -4.37 -0.89
C LEU A 142 -11.20 -4.94 -1.16
N VAL A 143 -11.01 -5.52 -2.34
CA VAL A 143 -9.75 -6.13 -2.75
C VAL A 143 -9.41 -5.72 -4.17
N ILE A 144 -8.28 -5.05 -4.37
CA ILE A 144 -7.74 -4.82 -5.71
C ILE A 144 -7.24 -6.16 -6.26
N ASN A 145 -7.75 -6.55 -7.42
CA ASN A 145 -7.41 -7.80 -8.07
C ASN A 145 -6.82 -7.55 -9.47
N HIS A 146 -5.53 -7.79 -9.61
CA HIS A 146 -4.78 -7.62 -10.85
C HIS A 146 -4.92 -8.81 -11.78
N ARG A 147 -6.10 -8.99 -12.35
CA ARG A 147 -6.39 -10.09 -13.29
C ARG A 147 -5.53 -10.03 -14.55
N ARG A 148 -5.52 -11.11 -15.32
CA ARG A 148 -4.81 -11.23 -16.61
C ARG A 148 -5.15 -10.08 -17.58
N GLN A 149 -6.41 -9.80 -17.77
CA GLN A 149 -6.87 -8.84 -18.78
C GLN A 149 -6.99 -7.42 -18.26
N ASN A 150 -7.47 -7.24 -17.03
CA ASN A 150 -7.75 -5.95 -16.42
C ASN A 150 -7.57 -6.00 -14.90
N THR A 151 -7.58 -4.84 -14.27
CA THR A 151 -7.67 -4.74 -12.82
C THR A 151 -9.13 -4.52 -12.42
N THR A 152 -9.57 -5.22 -11.40
CA THR A 152 -10.92 -5.14 -10.82
C THR A 152 -10.82 -4.84 -9.33
N ILE A 153 -11.94 -4.43 -8.73
CA ILE A 153 -12.09 -4.37 -7.29
C ILE A 153 -13.16 -5.38 -6.91
N GLU A 154 -12.76 -6.40 -6.16
CA GLU A 154 -13.68 -7.41 -5.67
C GLU A 154 -14.28 -6.93 -4.35
N VAL A 155 -15.58 -7.10 -4.18
CA VAL A 155 -16.35 -6.76 -2.99
C VAL A 155 -16.77 -8.04 -2.30
N PHE A 156 -16.30 -8.23 -1.08
CA PHE A 156 -16.66 -9.38 -0.25
C PHE A 156 -17.40 -8.94 1.00
N ARG A 157 -18.49 -9.62 1.32
CA ARG A 157 -19.10 -9.54 2.65
C ARG A 157 -18.31 -10.40 3.61
N ILE A 158 -17.95 -9.84 4.76
CA ILE A 158 -17.25 -10.56 5.81
C ILE A 158 -18.25 -11.38 6.61
N GLN A 159 -17.92 -12.63 6.82
CA GLN A 159 -18.62 -13.54 7.73
C GLN A 159 -17.65 -13.91 8.84
N LEU A 160 -17.95 -13.43 10.04
CA LEU A 160 -17.11 -13.63 11.22
C LEU A 160 -17.82 -14.59 12.16
N ASP A 161 -17.27 -15.78 12.30
CA ASP A 161 -17.66 -16.77 13.29
C ASP A 161 -16.65 -16.78 14.46
N PRO A 162 -16.98 -17.33 15.62
CA PRO A 162 -16.08 -17.32 16.80
C PRO A 162 -14.67 -17.89 16.53
N HIS A 163 -14.54 -18.78 15.55
CA HIS A 163 -13.27 -19.47 15.25
C HIS A 163 -12.79 -19.34 13.81
N SER A 164 -13.53 -18.66 12.95
CA SER A 164 -13.20 -18.56 11.53
C SER A 164 -13.68 -17.26 10.90
N VAL A 165 -12.98 -16.86 9.84
CA VAL A 165 -13.38 -15.76 8.97
C VAL A 165 -13.56 -16.35 7.58
N SER A 166 -14.67 -16.03 6.91
CA SER A 166 -14.90 -16.33 5.51
C SER A 166 -15.40 -15.10 4.75
N LEU A 167 -15.28 -15.10 3.44
CA LEU A 167 -15.58 -13.96 2.58
C LEU A 167 -16.57 -14.36 1.49
N ALA A 168 -17.80 -13.86 1.57
CA ALA A 168 -18.82 -14.09 0.54
C ALA A 168 -18.73 -13.02 -0.55
N HIS A 169 -18.39 -13.40 -1.78
CA HIS A 169 -18.30 -12.48 -2.91
C HIS A 169 -19.67 -11.88 -3.25
N GLU A 170 -19.76 -10.56 -3.30
CA GLU A 170 -20.98 -9.81 -3.62
C GLU A 170 -20.91 -9.18 -5.02
N ALA A 171 -19.77 -8.60 -5.39
CA ALA A 171 -19.62 -7.90 -6.67
C ALA A 171 -18.17 -7.83 -7.16
N THR A 172 -18.01 -7.72 -8.46
CA THR A 172 -16.77 -7.31 -9.12
C THR A 172 -16.97 -5.93 -9.74
N LEU A 173 -16.28 -4.93 -9.22
CA LEU A 173 -16.31 -3.58 -9.77
C LEU A 173 -15.32 -3.48 -10.92
N THR A 174 -15.78 -2.97 -12.05
CA THR A 174 -14.97 -2.72 -13.25
C THR A 174 -15.20 -1.30 -13.74
N HIS A 175 -14.15 -0.67 -14.25
CA HIS A 175 -14.24 0.62 -14.90
C HIS A 175 -13.07 0.79 -15.88
N THR A 176 -13.28 1.44 -17.02
CA THR A 176 -12.24 1.66 -18.03
C THR A 176 -11.07 2.49 -17.52
N SER A 177 -11.33 3.33 -16.51
CA SER A 177 -10.30 4.15 -15.86
C SER A 177 -9.52 3.44 -14.75
N PHE A 178 -9.80 2.17 -14.45
CA PHE A 178 -8.97 1.35 -13.55
C PHE A 178 -7.68 0.93 -14.24
N VAL A 179 -6.79 1.92 -14.47
CA VAL A 179 -5.57 1.73 -15.26
C VAL A 179 -4.49 1.03 -14.44
N ALA A 180 -4.17 1.57 -13.27
CA ALA A 180 -3.14 1.05 -12.37
C ALA A 180 -3.56 1.21 -10.89
N PRO A 181 -4.71 0.64 -10.45
CA PRO A 181 -5.11 0.67 -9.06
C PRO A 181 -4.03 0.08 -8.14
N ASN A 182 -3.74 0.74 -7.02
CA ASN A 182 -2.71 0.30 -6.09
C ASN A 182 -3.25 0.16 -4.65
N ALA A 183 -3.85 1.21 -4.08
CA ALA A 183 -4.38 1.19 -2.72
C ALA A 183 -5.78 1.81 -2.63
N ILE A 184 -6.51 1.43 -1.60
CA ILE A 184 -7.90 1.85 -1.33
C ILE A 184 -7.95 2.50 0.05
N ALA A 185 -8.80 3.54 0.21
CA ALA A 185 -9.20 4.06 1.51
C ALA A 185 -10.72 4.30 1.51
N ALA A 186 -11.45 3.50 2.26
CA ALA A 186 -12.91 3.62 2.38
C ALA A 186 -13.30 4.85 3.21
N ILE A 187 -14.34 5.56 2.77
CA ILE A 187 -14.85 6.76 3.44
C ILE A 187 -16.32 6.63 3.85
N SER A 188 -17.01 5.68 3.27
CA SER A 188 -18.39 5.36 3.62
C SER A 188 -18.71 3.92 3.20
N PRO A 189 -19.89 3.37 3.54
CA PRO A 189 -20.29 2.03 3.09
C PRO A 189 -20.34 1.85 1.57
N THR A 190 -20.32 2.92 0.79
CA THR A 190 -20.46 2.89 -0.67
C THR A 190 -19.47 3.78 -1.41
N GLU A 191 -18.49 4.36 -0.72
CA GLU A 191 -17.51 5.25 -1.34
C GLU A 191 -16.10 5.00 -0.81
N PHE A 192 -15.12 5.07 -1.70
CA PHE A 192 -13.70 4.93 -1.38
C PHE A 192 -12.80 5.76 -2.30
N PHE A 193 -11.63 6.09 -1.82
CA PHE A 193 -10.54 6.60 -2.63
C PHE A 193 -9.72 5.46 -3.20
N LEU A 194 -9.28 5.62 -4.46
CA LEU A 194 -8.48 4.65 -5.20
C LEU A 194 -7.27 5.35 -5.79
N SER A 195 -6.06 4.96 -5.38
CA SER A 195 -4.84 5.44 -6.00
C SER A 195 -4.54 4.71 -7.29
N HIS A 196 -3.92 5.42 -8.23
CA HIS A 196 -3.37 4.88 -9.47
C HIS A 196 -1.91 5.28 -9.55
N ASP A 197 -1.02 4.30 -9.43
CA ASP A 197 0.41 4.51 -9.32
C ASP A 197 1.06 5.05 -10.59
N HIS A 198 0.61 4.59 -11.76
CA HIS A 198 1.15 4.95 -13.06
C HIS A 198 0.08 5.32 -14.07
N TYR A 199 0.44 6.19 -14.99
CA TYR A 199 -0.29 6.44 -16.23
C TYR A 199 0.11 5.43 -17.31
N PHE A 200 1.42 5.19 -17.47
CA PHE A 200 1.94 4.18 -18.37
C PHE A 200 2.06 2.83 -17.64
N THR A 201 1.39 1.79 -18.17
CA THR A 201 1.34 0.50 -17.50
C THR A 201 2.07 -0.60 -18.26
N ARG A 202 2.38 -1.69 -17.55
CA ARG A 202 2.92 -2.91 -18.15
C ARG A 202 1.95 -3.61 -19.10
N ARG A 203 0.68 -3.19 -19.12
CA ARG A 203 -0.36 -3.70 -20.04
C ARG A 203 -0.33 -3.04 -21.42
N MET A 204 0.48 -2.01 -21.63
CA MET A 204 0.67 -1.38 -22.92
C MET A 204 1.30 -2.35 -23.93
N PRO A 205 1.11 -2.16 -25.26
CA PRO A 205 1.76 -2.98 -26.26
C PRO A 205 3.28 -2.81 -26.24
N TRP A 206 3.98 -3.86 -26.65
CA TRP A 206 5.44 -3.82 -26.88
C TRP A 206 5.79 -2.82 -27.97
N PRO A 207 6.88 -2.03 -27.87
CA PRO A 207 7.90 -1.99 -26.79
C PRO A 207 7.55 -1.05 -25.62
N TRP A 208 6.46 -0.29 -25.69
CA TRP A 208 6.10 0.78 -24.78
C TRP A 208 5.93 0.31 -23.33
N ASN A 209 5.41 -0.89 -23.14
CA ASN A 209 5.27 -1.52 -21.81
C ASN A 209 6.62 -1.79 -21.10
N LYS A 210 7.74 -1.76 -21.83
CA LYS A 210 9.09 -1.94 -21.26
C LYS A 210 9.81 -0.62 -21.04
N ILE A 211 9.43 0.44 -21.76
CA ILE A 211 10.12 1.73 -21.80
C ILE A 211 9.41 2.76 -20.92
N LEU A 212 8.12 2.97 -21.13
CA LEU A 212 7.40 4.08 -20.52
C LEU A 212 7.19 3.95 -19.01
N PRO A 213 6.77 2.79 -18.43
CA PRO A 213 6.59 2.68 -16.98
C PRO A 213 7.89 2.90 -16.19
N PRO A 214 9.05 2.30 -16.55
CA PRO A 214 10.31 2.64 -15.89
C PRO A 214 10.70 4.10 -16.04
N LEU A 215 10.47 4.71 -17.22
CA LEU A 215 10.77 6.12 -17.44
C LEU A 215 9.93 7.02 -16.52
N GLU A 216 8.62 6.75 -16.41
CA GLU A 216 7.73 7.45 -15.48
C GLU A 216 8.25 7.35 -14.04
N THR A 217 8.61 6.15 -13.60
CA THR A 217 9.15 5.90 -12.26
C THR A 217 10.47 6.62 -12.01
N PHE A 218 11.50 6.41 -12.87
CA PHE A 218 12.85 6.93 -12.63
C PHE A 218 12.96 8.44 -12.80
N LEU A 219 12.13 9.03 -13.64
CA LEU A 219 12.04 10.48 -13.79
C LEU A 219 11.08 11.11 -12.76
N ALA A 220 10.48 10.32 -11.87
CA ALA A 220 9.48 10.79 -10.89
C ALA A 220 8.39 11.66 -11.55
N LEU A 221 7.91 11.23 -12.73
CA LEU A 221 6.89 12.00 -13.46
C LEU A 221 5.59 12.03 -12.67
N PRO A 222 4.97 13.19 -12.48
CA PRO A 222 3.77 13.34 -11.65
C PRO A 222 2.51 12.95 -12.45
N LEU A 223 2.41 11.69 -12.86
CA LEU A 223 1.30 11.19 -13.69
C LEU A 223 0.30 10.34 -12.93
N GLY A 224 0.62 9.93 -11.70
CA GLY A 224 -0.30 9.24 -10.81
C GLY A 224 -1.43 10.15 -10.31
N ARG A 225 -2.50 9.53 -9.84
CA ARG A 225 -3.71 10.21 -9.38
C ARG A 225 -4.43 9.43 -8.29
N VAL A 226 -5.41 10.09 -7.65
CA VAL A 226 -6.40 9.45 -6.77
C VAL A 226 -7.80 9.79 -7.26
N ASP A 227 -8.63 8.77 -7.35
CA ASP A 227 -10.02 8.86 -7.78
C ASP A 227 -10.98 8.58 -6.60
N LEU A 228 -12.09 9.29 -6.54
CA LEU A 228 -13.23 8.99 -5.69
C LEU A 228 -14.18 8.08 -6.47
N ILE A 229 -14.47 6.92 -5.90
CA ILE A 229 -15.35 5.90 -6.46
C ILE A 229 -16.58 5.78 -5.56
N SER A 230 -17.76 5.87 -6.15
CA SER A 230 -19.01 5.49 -5.51
C SER A 230 -19.54 4.22 -6.17
N PHE A 231 -19.98 3.23 -5.40
CA PHE A 231 -20.38 1.93 -5.91
C PHE A 231 -21.64 1.39 -5.26
N ASP A 232 -22.20 0.36 -5.89
CA ASP A 232 -23.35 -0.38 -5.40
C ASP A 232 -23.03 -1.88 -5.57
N ALA A 233 -22.92 -2.59 -4.47
CA ALA A 233 -22.55 -4.01 -4.44
C ALA A 233 -23.70 -4.95 -4.86
N ARG A 234 -24.94 -4.43 -5.07
CA ARG A 234 -26.06 -5.25 -5.53
C ARG A 234 -25.81 -5.83 -6.92
N PRO A 235 -26.28 -7.05 -7.20
CA PRO A 235 -26.08 -7.71 -8.48
C PRO A 235 -26.45 -6.82 -9.68
N GLY A 236 -25.56 -6.73 -10.67
CA GLY A 236 -25.76 -5.96 -11.91
C GLY A 236 -25.60 -4.44 -11.78
N LYS A 237 -25.15 -3.94 -10.62
CA LYS A 237 -24.93 -2.48 -10.39
C LYS A 237 -23.46 -2.11 -10.65
N GLY A 238 -22.56 -2.13 -9.67
CA GLY A 238 -21.15 -1.79 -9.84
C GLY A 238 -20.81 -0.32 -9.57
N VAL A 239 -19.87 0.25 -10.34
CA VAL A 239 -19.44 1.66 -10.17
C VAL A 239 -20.55 2.61 -10.57
N ARG A 240 -20.90 3.54 -9.67
CA ARG A 240 -21.93 4.55 -9.83
C ARG A 240 -21.35 5.91 -10.21
N LYS A 241 -20.26 6.30 -9.58
CA LYS A 241 -19.58 7.56 -9.80
C LYS A 241 -18.07 7.31 -9.85
N PHE A 242 -17.41 7.99 -10.76
CA PHE A 242 -15.97 8.05 -10.89
C PHE A 242 -15.54 9.50 -11.02
N GLN A 243 -14.67 9.97 -10.14
CA GLN A 243 -14.19 11.35 -10.16
C GLN A 243 -12.74 11.42 -9.71
N THR A 244 -11.84 11.93 -10.56
CA THR A 244 -10.48 12.22 -10.13
C THR A 244 -10.47 13.42 -9.19
N ILE A 245 -9.93 13.23 -7.98
CA ILE A 245 -9.91 14.23 -6.92
C ILE A 245 -8.51 14.79 -6.63
N ALA A 246 -7.46 14.01 -6.91
CA ALA A 246 -6.08 14.47 -6.82
C ALA A 246 -5.28 13.99 -8.02
N ARG A 247 -4.40 14.86 -8.54
CA ARG A 247 -3.56 14.63 -9.72
C ARG A 247 -2.14 15.07 -9.45
N ASN A 248 -1.26 14.81 -10.41
CA ASN A 248 0.14 15.26 -10.40
C ASN A 248 0.94 14.68 -9.23
N ILE A 249 0.70 13.39 -8.93
CA ILE A 249 1.39 12.65 -7.88
C ILE A 249 2.38 11.71 -8.56
N ALA A 250 3.65 11.79 -8.18
CA ALA A 250 4.67 10.91 -8.73
C ALA A 250 4.59 9.54 -8.03
N PHE A 251 4.09 8.54 -8.75
CA PHE A 251 3.83 7.19 -8.25
C PHE A 251 2.89 7.25 -7.01
N ALA A 252 1.61 7.56 -7.22
CA ALA A 252 0.58 7.56 -6.17
C ALA A 252 0.34 6.14 -5.68
N ASN A 253 0.85 5.81 -4.49
CA ASN A 253 0.81 4.49 -3.88
C ASN A 253 -0.23 4.45 -2.75
N GLY A 254 0.15 4.11 -1.52
CA GLY A 254 -0.76 4.03 -0.39
C GLY A 254 -1.61 5.29 -0.21
N VAL A 255 -2.88 5.09 0.16
CA VAL A 255 -3.82 6.16 0.54
C VAL A 255 -4.43 5.83 1.89
N ALA A 256 -4.64 6.85 2.72
CA ALA A 256 -5.28 6.68 4.03
C ALA A 256 -6.06 7.94 4.41
N VAL A 257 -7.14 7.76 5.17
CA VAL A 257 -7.95 8.87 5.70
C VAL A 257 -7.81 8.89 7.23
N SER A 258 -7.60 10.08 7.80
CA SER A 258 -7.51 10.25 9.25
C SER A 258 -8.83 9.88 9.95
N ALA A 259 -8.74 9.49 11.22
CA ALA A 259 -9.92 9.05 11.99
C ALA A 259 -11.01 10.14 12.10
N ASP A 260 -10.61 11.42 12.11
CA ASP A 260 -11.53 12.57 12.09
C ASP A 260 -12.11 12.85 10.69
N GLY A 261 -11.72 12.09 9.68
CA GLY A 261 -12.17 12.23 8.29
C GLY A 261 -11.72 13.51 7.58
N SER A 262 -10.90 14.35 8.22
CA SER A 262 -10.51 15.67 7.70
C SER A 262 -9.32 15.64 6.74
N THR A 263 -8.52 14.57 6.79
CA THR A 263 -7.25 14.46 6.07
C THR A 263 -7.24 13.25 5.15
N LEU A 264 -6.88 13.47 3.89
CA LEU A 264 -6.45 12.42 2.98
C LEU A 264 -4.92 12.48 2.89
N ALA A 265 -4.25 11.38 3.24
CA ALA A 265 -2.82 11.18 3.05
C ALA A 265 -2.57 10.30 1.83
N ILE A 266 -1.58 10.64 1.00
CA ILE A 266 -1.22 9.91 -0.22
C ILE A 266 0.30 9.72 -0.25
N ALA A 267 0.76 8.48 -0.36
CA ALA A 267 2.16 8.16 -0.57
C ALA A 267 2.60 8.53 -1.99
N SER A 268 3.66 9.33 -2.12
CA SER A 268 4.32 9.63 -3.37
C SER A 268 5.68 8.91 -3.38
N THR A 269 5.69 7.68 -3.90
CA THR A 269 6.80 6.74 -3.78
C THR A 269 8.11 7.31 -4.29
N THR A 270 8.12 7.80 -5.53
CA THR A 270 9.35 8.26 -6.17
C THR A 270 9.82 9.62 -5.68
N ARG A 271 9.02 10.36 -4.92
CA ARG A 271 9.42 11.57 -4.22
C ARG A 271 9.83 11.33 -2.76
N ALA A 272 9.66 10.12 -2.25
CA ALA A 272 9.93 9.77 -0.86
C ALA A 272 9.23 10.73 0.12
N GLU A 273 7.94 10.94 -0.10
CA GLU A 273 7.12 11.84 0.72
C GLU A 273 5.67 11.32 0.84
N VAL A 274 5.00 11.74 1.89
CA VAL A 274 3.56 11.60 2.05
C VAL A 274 2.92 12.97 1.84
N GLN A 275 2.06 13.08 0.86
CA GLN A 275 1.29 14.29 0.55
C GLN A 275 0.02 14.33 1.39
N LEU A 276 -0.29 15.49 1.96
CA LEU A 276 -1.42 15.71 2.85
C LEU A 276 -2.41 16.67 2.20
N TYR A 277 -3.65 16.26 2.18
CA TYR A 277 -4.76 17.02 1.60
C TYR A 277 -5.84 17.26 2.65
N SER A 278 -6.37 18.48 2.72
CA SER A 278 -7.63 18.72 3.43
C SER A 278 -8.77 18.08 2.66
N LYS A 279 -9.62 17.35 3.37
CA LYS A 279 -10.76 16.64 2.79
C LYS A 279 -12.06 17.28 3.26
N ASN A 280 -12.88 17.68 2.31
CA ASN A 280 -14.28 18.03 2.51
C ASN A 280 -15.17 16.92 1.93
N GLU A 281 -16.48 17.06 1.99
CA GLU A 281 -17.42 16.05 1.49
C GLU A 281 -17.21 15.70 0.00
N THR A 282 -16.88 16.69 -0.84
CA THR A 282 -16.85 16.52 -2.31
C THR A 282 -15.49 16.82 -2.95
N SER A 283 -14.53 17.34 -2.20
CA SER A 283 -13.23 17.79 -2.74
C SER A 283 -12.07 17.57 -1.78
N VAL A 284 -10.88 17.51 -2.34
CA VAL A 284 -9.64 17.52 -1.59
C VAL A 284 -8.74 18.65 -2.08
N LYS A 285 -7.97 19.27 -1.17
CA LYS A 285 -7.04 20.33 -1.50
C LYS A 285 -5.68 20.00 -0.90
N PHE A 286 -4.63 20.00 -1.72
CA PHE A 286 -3.26 19.84 -1.26
C PHE A 286 -2.90 20.93 -0.23
N VAL A 287 -2.28 20.50 0.87
CA VAL A 287 -1.84 21.39 1.96
C VAL A 287 -0.33 21.36 2.11
N SER A 288 0.26 20.19 2.29
CA SER A 288 1.69 20.04 2.53
C SER A 288 2.16 18.62 2.20
N SER A 289 3.46 18.38 2.32
CA SER A 289 4.03 17.03 2.28
C SER A 289 5.02 16.80 3.42
N VAL A 290 5.12 15.55 3.88
CA VAL A 290 6.08 15.09 4.87
C VAL A 290 7.07 14.16 4.20
N ARG A 291 8.36 14.50 4.25
CA ARG A 291 9.44 13.69 3.70
C ARG A 291 9.74 12.49 4.57
N VAL A 292 10.00 11.34 3.94
CA VAL A 292 10.42 10.11 4.61
C VAL A 292 11.77 9.63 4.06
N PRO A 293 12.55 8.82 4.81
CA PRO A 293 13.90 8.46 4.38
C PRO A 293 13.96 7.22 3.45
N PHE A 294 12.89 6.93 2.70
CA PHE A 294 12.79 5.76 1.80
C PHE A 294 11.74 5.98 0.72
N SER A 295 11.72 5.12 -0.31
CA SER A 295 10.60 5.01 -1.24
C SER A 295 9.37 4.54 -0.47
N VAL A 296 8.43 5.43 -0.18
CA VAL A 296 7.21 5.09 0.55
C VAL A 296 6.28 4.24 -0.34
N ASP A 297 5.73 3.18 0.24
CA ASP A 297 4.78 2.27 -0.38
C ASP A 297 3.40 2.49 0.23
N ASN A 298 2.91 1.64 1.13
CA ASN A 298 1.63 1.83 1.79
C ASN A 298 1.76 2.66 3.07
N ILE A 299 0.64 3.32 3.43
CA ILE A 299 0.47 4.14 4.63
C ILE A 299 -0.82 3.76 5.34
N ALA A 300 -0.84 3.83 6.67
CA ALA A 300 -2.04 3.56 7.46
C ALA A 300 -2.08 4.43 8.71
N PHE A 301 -3.25 4.97 9.04
CA PHE A 301 -3.45 5.65 10.31
C PHE A 301 -3.58 4.64 11.47
N ALA A 302 -2.93 4.94 12.58
CA ALA A 302 -3.05 4.26 13.86
C ALA A 302 -3.29 5.32 14.94
N GLY A 303 -4.55 5.61 15.21
CA GLY A 303 -4.93 6.73 16.08
C GLY A 303 -4.41 8.05 15.54
N ASP A 304 -3.58 8.73 16.31
CA ASP A 304 -2.98 10.03 15.99
C ASP A 304 -1.64 9.93 15.22
N GLN A 305 -1.25 8.73 14.85
CA GLN A 305 -0.03 8.48 14.10
C GLN A 305 -0.36 7.97 12.70
N LEU A 306 0.48 8.33 11.74
CA LEU A 306 0.46 7.79 10.39
C LEU A 306 1.71 6.93 10.20
N LEU A 307 1.53 5.64 9.99
CA LEU A 307 2.59 4.72 9.61
C LEU A 307 2.88 4.84 8.12
N ALA A 308 4.14 4.83 7.75
CA ALA A 308 4.60 4.79 6.37
C ALA A 308 5.63 3.68 6.24
N ALA A 309 5.37 2.69 5.39
CA ALA A 309 6.29 1.60 5.10
C ALA A 309 6.92 1.78 3.71
N GLY A 310 8.06 1.15 3.45
CA GLY A 310 8.64 1.21 2.12
C GLY A 310 10.08 0.70 2.01
N HIS A 311 10.73 1.08 0.91
CA HIS A 311 11.99 0.52 0.46
C HIS A 311 13.13 1.54 0.65
N PRO A 312 14.02 1.32 1.64
CA PRO A 312 15.07 2.29 1.97
C PRO A 312 16.24 2.32 0.98
N TYR A 313 16.37 1.30 0.10
CA TYR A 313 17.41 1.24 -0.91
C TYR A 313 16.92 0.56 -2.19
N LEU A 314 16.57 1.37 -3.18
CA LEU A 314 15.95 0.93 -4.42
C LEU A 314 16.82 -0.04 -5.25
N PRO A 315 18.16 0.11 -5.35
CA PRO A 315 18.98 -0.82 -6.11
C PRO A 315 18.91 -2.28 -5.61
N GLU A 316 18.93 -2.52 -4.30
CA GLU A 316 18.76 -3.88 -3.73
C GLU A 316 17.35 -4.41 -3.92
N PHE A 317 16.34 -3.54 -3.73
CA PHE A 317 14.95 -3.88 -4.03
C PHE A 317 14.79 -4.34 -5.48
N MET A 318 15.33 -3.58 -6.45
CA MET A 318 15.27 -3.92 -7.87
C MET A 318 16.08 -5.18 -8.22
N ALA A 319 17.19 -5.44 -7.52
CA ALA A 319 17.94 -6.68 -7.67
C ALA A 319 17.12 -7.90 -7.21
N LEU A 320 16.39 -7.77 -6.09
CA LEU A 320 15.50 -8.80 -5.57
C LEU A 320 14.31 -9.05 -6.54
N VAL A 321 13.64 -8.00 -7.01
CA VAL A 321 12.56 -8.10 -8.00
C VAL A 321 13.02 -8.86 -9.24
N LYS A 322 14.26 -8.63 -9.70
CA LYS A 322 14.87 -9.32 -10.84
C LYS A 322 15.50 -10.69 -10.50
N ARG A 323 15.29 -11.20 -9.29
CA ARG A 323 15.87 -12.47 -8.79
C ARG A 323 17.41 -12.52 -8.84
N LYS A 324 18.07 -11.36 -8.77
CA LYS A 324 19.52 -11.21 -8.69
C LYS A 324 20.02 -11.14 -7.26
N SER A 325 19.11 -10.96 -6.31
CA SER A 325 19.32 -10.99 -4.87
C SER A 325 18.16 -11.71 -4.21
N ASN A 326 18.38 -12.27 -3.04
CA ASN A 326 17.33 -12.83 -2.18
C ASN A 326 17.04 -11.92 -0.96
N ARG A 327 17.64 -10.72 -0.94
CA ARG A 327 17.59 -9.81 0.21
C ARG A 327 17.50 -8.38 -0.26
N ALA A 328 16.64 -7.61 0.40
CA ALA A 328 16.55 -6.16 0.28
C ALA A 328 15.99 -5.61 1.59
N PRO A 329 16.39 -4.42 2.02
CA PRO A 329 16.02 -3.89 3.34
C PRO A 329 14.58 -3.44 3.44
N SER A 330 14.12 -3.30 4.69
CA SER A 330 12.78 -2.81 5.08
C SER A 330 12.88 -1.59 5.98
N TYR A 331 11.89 -0.69 5.88
CA TYR A 331 11.77 0.47 6.75
C TYR A 331 10.31 0.85 6.98
N VAL A 332 9.98 1.18 8.23
CA VAL A 332 8.70 1.78 8.62
C VAL A 332 8.98 3.00 9.48
N SER A 333 8.39 4.12 9.10
CA SER A 333 8.36 5.34 9.93
C SER A 333 6.99 5.57 10.52
N THR A 334 6.97 6.19 11.69
CA THR A 334 5.79 6.83 12.26
C THR A 334 5.87 8.34 12.01
N ILE A 335 4.80 8.91 11.52
CA ILE A 335 4.63 10.34 11.29
C ILE A 335 3.56 10.84 12.27
N SER A 336 3.92 11.78 13.12
CA SER A 336 3.01 12.36 14.12
C SER A 336 3.14 13.89 14.17
N PRO A 337 2.10 14.63 14.61
CA PRO A 337 2.23 16.04 14.91
C PRO A 337 3.26 16.29 16.03
N ARG A 338 4.03 17.36 15.90
CA ARG A 338 4.99 17.76 16.97
C ARG A 338 4.31 18.27 18.22
N GLN A 339 3.14 18.88 18.07
CA GLN A 339 2.36 19.43 19.17
C GLN A 339 1.01 18.74 19.29
N THR A 340 0.60 18.48 20.52
CA THR A 340 -0.73 18.01 20.85
C THR A 340 -1.64 19.21 21.11
N GLY A 341 -2.42 19.64 20.13
CA GLY A 341 -3.46 20.65 20.28
C GLY A 341 -4.82 19.99 20.56
N LEU A 342 -5.43 20.28 21.71
CA LEU A 342 -6.78 19.82 21.99
C LEU A 342 -7.78 20.58 21.09
N GLY A 343 -8.61 19.84 20.34
CA GLY A 343 -9.65 20.41 19.48
C GLY A 343 -9.23 20.80 18.07
N GLU A 344 -7.95 20.68 17.71
CA GLU A 344 -7.49 20.89 16.34
C GLU A 344 -7.51 19.59 15.51
N SER A 345 -7.82 19.71 14.20
CA SER A 345 -7.74 18.58 13.29
C SER A 345 -6.30 18.04 13.19
N TRP A 346 -6.15 16.75 12.87
CA TRP A 346 -4.84 16.14 12.64
C TRP A 346 -4.03 16.95 11.60
N LEU A 347 -4.67 17.40 10.53
CA LEU A 347 -4.04 18.18 9.46
C LEU A 347 -3.49 19.52 9.96
N ALA A 348 -4.22 20.24 10.81
CA ALA A 348 -3.77 21.51 11.36
C ALA A 348 -2.50 21.30 12.20
N ARG A 349 -2.51 20.31 13.08
CA ARG A 349 -1.38 19.98 13.96
C ARG A 349 -0.13 19.51 13.19
N ILE A 350 -0.29 18.64 12.19
CA ILE A 350 0.84 18.14 11.39
C ILE A 350 1.43 19.24 10.49
N SER A 351 0.60 20.18 10.02
CA SER A 351 1.04 21.31 9.21
C SER A 351 1.88 22.31 10.03
N ALA A 352 1.65 22.42 11.32
CA ALA A 352 2.49 23.21 12.23
C ALA A 352 3.85 22.56 12.51
N GLY A 353 3.98 21.25 12.28
CA GLY A 353 5.24 20.53 12.35
C GLY A 353 5.04 19.04 12.47
N ALA A 354 5.75 18.29 11.62
CA ALA A 354 5.79 16.84 11.63
C ALA A 354 7.00 16.33 12.42
N ASN A 355 6.78 15.23 13.18
CA ASN A 355 7.83 14.40 13.73
C ASN A 355 7.83 13.07 12.97
N VAL A 356 8.99 12.69 12.42
CA VAL A 356 9.17 11.42 11.69
C VAL A 356 10.16 10.56 12.45
N THR A 357 9.69 9.47 13.00
CA THR A 357 10.49 8.54 13.80
C THR A 357 10.51 7.16 13.15
N THR A 358 11.50 6.34 13.52
CA THR A 358 11.61 4.97 13.04
C THR A 358 10.77 4.05 13.93
N ALA A 359 9.81 3.35 13.33
CA ALA A 359 9.04 2.32 14.01
C ALA A 359 9.67 0.93 13.85
N PHE A 360 10.15 0.61 12.64
CA PHE A 360 10.75 -0.69 12.31
C PHE A 360 11.80 -0.51 11.21
N MET A 361 12.86 -1.29 11.28
CA MET A 361 13.79 -1.47 10.16
C MET A 361 14.48 -2.82 10.22
N SER A 362 14.87 -3.32 9.05
CA SER A 362 15.66 -4.52 8.88
C SER A 362 16.57 -4.38 7.66
N ASP A 363 17.78 -4.96 7.72
CA ASP A 363 18.67 -5.08 6.58
C ASP A 363 18.17 -6.12 5.54
N GLY A 364 16.99 -6.69 5.75
CA GLY A 364 16.36 -7.72 4.93
C GLY A 364 16.63 -9.15 5.42
N SER A 365 17.40 -9.35 6.50
CA SER A 365 17.63 -10.69 7.06
C SER A 365 16.45 -11.19 7.89
N PHE A 366 15.78 -10.28 8.62
CA PHE A 366 14.59 -10.62 9.38
C PHE A 366 13.33 -10.53 8.50
N LEU A 367 13.10 -9.38 7.89
CA LEU A 367 12.03 -9.14 6.91
C LEU A 367 12.54 -8.16 5.86
N GLY A 368 12.45 -8.52 4.59
CA GLY A 368 12.85 -7.65 3.47
C GLY A 368 11.66 -7.11 2.70
N THR A 369 11.83 -5.94 2.07
CA THR A 369 10.86 -5.33 1.15
C THR A 369 9.51 -4.97 1.80
N SER A 370 9.54 -4.31 2.97
CA SER A 370 8.30 -3.82 3.60
C SER A 370 7.49 -2.97 2.64
N SER A 371 6.23 -3.34 2.45
CA SER A 371 5.26 -2.62 1.61
C SER A 371 4.18 -1.91 2.44
N GLY A 372 3.83 -2.42 3.63
CA GLY A 372 2.82 -1.83 4.50
C GLY A 372 3.12 -2.10 5.97
N ALA A 373 2.48 -1.29 6.83
CA ALA A 373 2.45 -1.52 8.27
C ALA A 373 1.12 -1.00 8.84
N PHE A 374 0.56 -1.72 9.79
CA PHE A 374 -0.67 -1.34 10.47
C PHE A 374 -0.65 -1.80 11.93
N VAL A 375 -1.46 -1.18 12.77
CA VAL A 375 -1.47 -1.42 14.23
C VAL A 375 -2.87 -1.76 14.70
N ASP A 376 -2.98 -2.81 15.48
CA ASP A 376 -4.10 -3.03 16.38
C ASP A 376 -3.86 -2.22 17.67
N LEU A 377 -4.60 -1.14 17.81
CA LEU A 377 -4.44 -0.23 18.96
C LEU A 377 -4.89 -0.85 20.29
N GLU A 378 -5.85 -1.79 20.25
CA GLU A 378 -6.37 -2.44 21.45
C GLU A 378 -5.36 -3.45 21.99
N THR A 379 -4.81 -4.30 21.14
CA THR A 379 -3.79 -5.27 21.54
C THR A 379 -2.37 -4.69 21.52
N ARG A 380 -2.19 -3.47 21.01
CA ARG A 380 -0.89 -2.80 20.84
C ARG A 380 0.08 -3.62 19.99
N THR A 381 -0.44 -4.25 18.94
CA THR A 381 0.31 -5.12 18.04
C THR A 381 0.48 -4.45 16.68
N MET A 382 1.71 -4.29 16.22
CA MET A 382 2.02 -3.82 14.86
C MET A 382 2.35 -5.01 13.96
N PHE A 383 1.79 -5.00 12.77
CA PHE A 383 2.20 -5.88 11.67
C PHE A 383 2.97 -5.09 10.62
N VAL A 384 4.02 -5.71 10.07
CA VAL A 384 4.73 -5.22 8.89
C VAL A 384 4.62 -6.28 7.81
N VAL A 385 4.00 -5.92 6.70
CA VAL A 385 3.84 -6.75 5.50
C VAL A 385 4.93 -6.45 4.48
N ALA A 386 5.16 -7.38 3.56
CA ALA A 386 6.30 -7.28 2.66
C ALA A 386 6.02 -7.85 1.28
N LEU A 387 6.30 -7.04 0.26
CA LEU A 387 6.02 -7.33 -1.16
C LEU A 387 6.66 -8.64 -1.64
N TYR A 388 7.86 -8.96 -1.14
CA TYR A 388 8.61 -10.19 -1.45
C TYR A 388 9.11 -10.91 -0.19
N GLY A 389 8.49 -10.66 0.97
CA GLY A 389 8.84 -11.31 2.24
C GLY A 389 8.33 -12.74 2.33
N SER A 390 9.04 -13.59 3.08
CA SER A 390 8.66 -14.99 3.35
C SER A 390 7.49 -15.14 4.33
N GLY A 391 6.98 -14.05 4.87
CA GLY A 391 5.90 -13.95 5.85
C GLY A 391 5.66 -12.50 6.23
N VAL A 392 5.12 -12.26 7.42
CA VAL A 392 4.88 -10.93 7.99
C VAL A 392 5.55 -10.79 9.35
N ALA A 393 6.04 -9.60 9.69
CA ALA A 393 6.51 -9.33 11.04
C ALA A 393 5.32 -8.97 11.94
N LYS A 394 5.26 -9.56 13.13
CA LYS A 394 4.40 -9.17 14.24
C LYS A 394 5.27 -8.60 15.33
N CYS A 395 5.03 -7.37 15.75
CA CYS A 395 5.78 -6.68 16.80
C CYS A 395 4.82 -6.29 17.94
N ASP A 396 5.16 -6.68 19.15
CA ASP A 396 4.34 -6.42 20.33
C ASP A 396 4.71 -5.06 20.96
N HIS A 397 3.75 -4.44 21.66
CA HIS A 397 3.90 -3.20 22.44
C HIS A 397 4.36 -1.97 21.64
N VAL A 398 4.03 -1.90 20.37
CA VAL A 398 4.28 -0.72 19.54
C VAL A 398 3.10 0.24 19.72
N VAL A 399 3.28 1.31 20.45
CA VAL A 399 2.56 2.60 20.62
C VAL A 399 2.59 3.08 22.07
#